data_f92d6c5137a310e07b35ad327691db37
#
_entry.id   f92d6c5137a310e07b35ad327691db37
#
_cell.length_a   1.000
_cell.length_b   1.000
_cell.length_c   1.000
_cell.angle_alpha   90.00
_cell.angle_beta   90.00
_cell.angle_gamma   90.00
#
_symmetry.space_group_name_H-M   'P 1'
#
loop_
_entity.id
_entity.type
_entity.pdbx_description
1 polymer ?
#
loop_
_entity_poly.entity_id
_entity_poly.type
_entity_poly.pdbx_seq_one_letter_code
_entity_poly.pdbx_strand_id
1 'polypeptide(L)'
;MSYGALALKVVQVENPLPGYARIWLSGPQLHLVDDGGLGGLRDTRIKLIVGAASDDAGLALGQLDGGWYHQWLDLPVSQRGYMRTYTVACQRHDQAGRLSRVAIDILICGVEPGVTGMTAEHEGPGVNWARQAKTGASCVMLAPWRGYDAAGQRLASALDQCGSGLEYRPGAAKQVVLLGDGTALPAINACLHYEAQQKTDRHFTVVLSGPPTWSDYLKQAGVAPDHLQVSAVSQGWVEQAARAAAQVWQDWLAEVSALGGVGGQDLPKLDVDTDILWETTTETQADLGQDQSLTQAPYFWVAGERSQVAAIRRALVRQWGVDRRQVSFMGYWRAGQAES
;
A
#
# COMPACT_ATOMS: atom_id res chain seq x y z
N MET A 1 7.65 16.88 -2.58
CA MET A 1 6.67 16.40 -1.58
C MET A 1 7.23 16.66 -0.21
N SER A 2 6.39 17.12 0.71
CA SER A 2 6.77 17.33 2.10
C SER A 2 6.36 16.11 2.93
N TYR A 3 7.33 15.49 3.60
CA TYR A 3 7.10 14.48 4.63
C TYR A 3 7.29 15.12 6.00
N GLY A 4 6.54 14.63 6.98
CA GLY A 4 6.72 15.01 8.38
C GLY A 4 7.07 13.82 9.25
N ALA A 5 7.87 14.05 10.28
CA ALA A 5 8.16 13.11 11.34
C ALA A 5 7.27 13.39 12.57
N LEU A 6 6.60 12.36 13.04
CA LEU A 6 5.64 12.44 14.14
C LEU A 6 5.98 11.44 15.22
N ALA A 7 6.18 11.91 16.45
CA ALA A 7 6.27 11.02 17.61
C ALA A 7 4.88 10.50 17.96
N LEU A 8 4.72 9.19 17.94
CA LEU A 8 3.47 8.51 18.23
C LEU A 8 3.65 7.50 19.35
N LYS A 9 2.54 7.19 20.01
CA LYS A 9 2.45 6.10 21.00
C LYS A 9 1.42 5.08 20.57
N VAL A 10 1.71 3.84 20.86
CA VAL A 10 0.74 2.75 20.78
C VAL A 10 -0.38 3.02 21.78
N VAL A 11 -1.61 3.08 21.31
CA VAL A 11 -2.79 3.30 22.17
C VAL A 11 -3.68 2.06 22.29
N GLN A 12 -3.54 1.11 21.37
CA GLN A 12 -4.28 -0.15 21.38
C GLN A 12 -3.56 -1.17 20.48
N VAL A 13 -3.63 -2.44 20.84
CA VAL A 13 -3.18 -3.57 20.02
C VAL A 13 -4.33 -4.55 19.88
N GLU A 14 -4.61 -4.99 18.66
CA GLU A 14 -5.68 -5.93 18.30
C GLU A 14 -5.15 -7.00 17.35
N ASN A 15 -5.89 -8.10 17.21
CA ASN A 15 -5.64 -9.12 16.20
C ASN A 15 -6.84 -9.15 15.23
N PRO A 16 -6.82 -8.38 14.13
CA PRO A 16 -7.95 -8.31 13.21
C PRO A 16 -8.18 -9.64 12.48
N LEU A 17 -7.11 -10.42 12.32
CA LEU A 17 -7.08 -11.74 11.71
C LEU A 17 -6.01 -12.61 12.36
N PRO A 18 -6.13 -13.95 12.34
CA PRO A 18 -5.03 -14.83 12.69
C PRO A 18 -3.76 -14.45 11.92
N GLY A 19 -2.65 -14.32 12.62
CA GLY A 19 -1.36 -13.96 12.04
C GLY A 19 -1.11 -12.47 11.83
N TYR A 20 -2.03 -11.57 12.21
CA TYR A 20 -1.83 -10.12 12.15
C TYR A 20 -1.91 -9.47 13.52
N ALA A 21 -1.05 -8.48 13.72
CA ALA A 21 -1.19 -7.50 14.80
C ALA A 21 -1.63 -6.17 14.20
N ARG A 22 -2.77 -5.63 14.65
CA ARG A 22 -3.20 -4.27 14.38
C ARG A 22 -2.76 -3.36 15.51
N ILE A 23 -1.93 -2.39 15.19
CA ILE A 23 -1.35 -1.46 16.16
C ILE A 23 -1.92 -0.07 15.90
N TRP A 24 -2.75 0.41 16.83
CA TRP A 24 -3.29 1.75 16.82
C TRP A 24 -2.29 2.73 17.42
N LEU A 25 -2.01 3.77 16.68
CA LEU A 25 -1.06 4.83 17.00
C LEU A 25 -1.79 6.16 17.14
N SER A 26 -1.34 6.98 18.09
CA SER A 26 -1.83 8.35 18.28
C SER A 26 -0.69 9.25 18.77
N GLY A 27 -0.82 10.56 18.49
CA GLY A 27 0.12 11.57 18.92
C GLY A 27 -0.39 12.99 18.63
N PRO A 28 0.20 14.02 19.27
CA PRO A 28 -0.34 15.38 19.24
C PRO A 28 -0.32 16.02 17.84
N GLN A 29 0.60 15.59 16.97
CA GLN A 29 0.77 16.15 15.63
C GLN A 29 0.09 15.33 14.52
N LEU A 30 -0.61 14.24 14.87
CA LEU A 30 -1.21 13.34 13.87
C LEU A 30 -2.21 14.07 12.95
N HIS A 31 -2.87 15.09 13.45
CA HIS A 31 -3.79 15.94 12.67
C HIS A 31 -3.10 16.77 11.57
N LEU A 32 -1.75 16.83 11.55
CA LEU A 32 -0.96 17.52 10.52
C LEU A 32 -0.62 16.61 9.32
N VAL A 33 -0.88 15.32 9.44
CA VAL A 33 -0.73 14.38 8.32
C VAL A 33 -1.73 14.75 7.22
N ASP A 34 -1.28 14.65 5.99
CA ASP A 34 -2.18 14.74 4.84
C ASP A 34 -2.98 13.45 4.72
N ASP A 35 -4.23 13.50 5.14
CA ASP A 35 -5.16 12.38 5.15
C ASP A 35 -6.13 12.39 3.95
N GLY A 36 -5.94 13.31 3.01
CA GLY A 36 -6.85 13.47 1.87
C GLY A 36 -8.27 13.90 2.26
N GLY A 37 -8.47 14.23 3.54
CA GLY A 37 -9.79 14.42 4.14
C GLY A 37 -10.35 13.13 4.76
N LEU A 38 -11.61 13.14 5.19
CA LEU A 38 -12.26 11.99 5.80
C LEU A 38 -12.30 10.80 4.84
N GLY A 39 -11.68 9.69 5.22
CA GLY A 39 -11.59 8.47 4.39
C GLY A 39 -10.50 8.48 3.33
N GLY A 40 -9.60 9.46 3.33
CA GLY A 40 -8.61 9.66 2.28
C GLY A 40 -7.37 8.76 2.31
N LEU A 41 -7.08 8.06 3.39
CA LEU A 41 -5.86 7.25 3.55
C LEU A 41 -5.93 5.86 2.88
N ARG A 42 -6.47 5.77 1.68
CA ARG A 42 -6.41 4.56 0.86
C ARG A 42 -4.98 4.29 0.43
N ASP A 43 -4.43 3.14 0.73
CA ASP A 43 -3.05 2.74 0.35
C ASP A 43 -2.00 3.87 0.50
N THR A 44 -2.09 4.62 1.60
CA THR A 44 -1.12 5.68 1.89
C THR A 44 0.12 5.08 2.52
N ARG A 45 1.23 5.19 1.78
CA ARG A 45 2.54 4.72 2.23
C ARG A 45 3.10 5.62 3.31
N ILE A 46 3.49 5.00 4.41
CA ILE A 46 4.20 5.63 5.52
C ILE A 46 5.50 4.89 5.82
N LYS A 47 6.38 5.52 6.55
CA LYS A 47 7.50 4.82 7.19
C LYS A 47 7.32 4.85 8.70
N LEU A 48 7.60 3.74 9.34
CA LEU A 48 7.57 3.61 10.80
C LEU A 48 8.97 3.32 11.29
N ILE A 49 9.47 4.11 12.24
CA ILE A 49 10.73 3.89 12.94
C ILE A 49 10.39 3.30 14.30
N VAL A 50 10.93 2.13 14.59
CA VAL A 50 10.69 1.36 15.81
C VAL A 50 12.01 0.96 16.48
N GLY A 51 11.98 0.75 17.79
CA GLY A 51 13.14 0.31 18.54
C GLY A 51 14.22 1.38 18.72
N ALA A 52 13.89 2.66 18.52
CA ALA A 52 14.78 3.77 18.81
C ALA A 52 14.93 4.01 20.33
N ALA A 53 16.04 4.61 20.75
CA ALA A 53 16.30 4.92 22.16
C ALA A 53 15.44 6.09 22.68
N SER A 54 15.06 7.02 21.79
CA SER A 54 14.27 8.21 22.12
C SER A 54 12.92 8.20 21.39
N ASP A 55 11.97 8.96 21.91
CA ASP A 55 10.61 9.11 21.32
C ASP A 55 10.62 9.80 19.94
N ASP A 56 11.70 10.49 19.59
CA ASP A 56 11.90 11.18 18.31
C ASP A 56 12.80 10.42 17.32
N ALA A 57 13.41 9.31 17.75
CA ALA A 57 14.37 8.52 16.97
C ALA A 57 15.54 9.36 16.41
N GLY A 58 15.93 10.44 17.09
CA GLY A 58 16.96 11.38 16.67
C GLY A 58 16.58 12.28 15.50
N LEU A 59 15.28 12.41 15.20
CA LEU A 59 14.76 13.27 14.15
C LEU A 59 14.17 14.56 14.71
N ALA A 60 14.30 15.66 13.96
CA ALA A 60 13.48 16.84 14.19
C ALA A 60 12.01 16.51 13.87
N LEU A 61 11.13 16.63 14.88
CA LEU A 61 9.70 16.39 14.66
C LEU A 61 9.07 17.55 13.89
N GLY A 62 8.12 17.21 13.03
CA GLY A 62 7.47 18.14 12.14
C GLY A 62 7.87 17.92 10.69
N GLN A 63 7.81 18.98 9.88
CA GLN A 63 8.18 18.90 8.46
C GLN A 63 9.67 18.60 8.31
N LEU A 64 10.01 17.58 7.52
CA LEU A 64 11.39 17.15 7.27
C LEU A 64 12.01 17.94 6.10
N ASP A 65 13.28 18.27 6.24
CA ASP A 65 14.10 18.86 5.17
C ASP A 65 14.65 17.79 4.21
N GLY A 66 15.34 18.19 3.14
CA GLY A 66 15.90 17.27 2.15
C GLY A 66 17.08 16.42 2.63
N GLY A 67 17.69 16.76 3.79
CA GLY A 67 18.89 16.10 4.32
C GLY A 67 18.62 15.08 5.42
N TRP A 68 17.41 15.03 5.95
CA TRP A 68 17.04 14.26 7.14
C TRP A 68 17.41 12.78 7.07
N TYR A 69 17.34 12.15 5.91
CA TYR A 69 17.56 10.71 5.77
C TYR A 69 19.02 10.34 5.99
N HIS A 70 19.95 11.12 5.43
CA HIS A 70 21.38 10.92 5.64
C HIS A 70 21.77 11.20 7.08
N GLN A 71 21.26 12.29 7.67
CA GLN A 71 21.52 12.62 9.08
C GLN A 71 21.00 11.50 10.00
N TRP A 72 19.84 10.94 9.72
CA TRP A 72 19.28 9.82 10.48
C TRP A 72 20.12 8.54 10.30
N LEU A 73 20.62 8.25 9.09
CA LEU A 73 21.46 7.08 8.83
C LEU A 73 22.82 7.15 9.55
N ASP A 74 23.37 8.33 9.78
CA ASP A 74 24.63 8.55 10.48
C ASP A 74 24.53 8.23 11.98
N LEU A 75 23.32 8.16 12.53
CA LEU A 75 23.10 7.80 13.92
C LEU A 75 23.33 6.29 14.14
N PRO A 76 23.90 5.87 15.29
CA PRO A 76 23.95 4.46 15.67
C PRO A 76 22.57 3.81 15.66
N VAL A 77 22.46 2.54 15.22
CA VAL A 77 21.18 1.81 15.16
C VAL A 77 20.46 1.80 16.52
N SER A 78 21.21 1.70 17.63
CA SER A 78 20.64 1.76 18.99
C SER A 78 19.94 3.09 19.30
N GLN A 79 20.31 4.18 18.64
CA GLN A 79 19.67 5.49 18.80
C GLN A 79 18.53 5.68 17.80
N ARG A 80 18.79 5.42 16.51
CA ARG A 80 17.84 5.68 15.43
C ARG A 80 16.74 4.63 15.28
N GLY A 81 16.95 3.40 15.77
CA GLY A 81 16.04 2.29 15.55
C GLY A 81 16.05 1.76 14.12
N TYR A 82 14.94 1.15 13.73
CA TYR A 82 14.76 0.53 12.41
C TYR A 82 13.59 1.15 11.69
N MET A 83 13.79 1.57 10.46
CA MET A 83 12.75 2.13 9.61
C MET A 83 12.15 1.04 8.72
N ARG A 84 10.82 0.97 8.65
CA ARG A 84 10.08 0.06 7.78
C ARG A 84 8.94 0.77 7.10
N THR A 85 8.64 0.36 5.87
CA THR A 85 7.52 0.88 5.09
C THR A 85 6.27 0.08 5.38
N TYR A 86 5.17 0.79 5.63
CA TYR A 86 3.85 0.23 5.85
C TYR A 86 2.78 1.06 5.14
N THR A 87 1.58 0.50 5.07
CA THR A 87 0.37 1.20 4.67
C THR A 87 -0.51 1.45 5.90
N VAL A 88 -1.19 2.58 5.94
CA VAL A 88 -2.23 2.82 6.94
C VAL A 88 -3.43 1.92 6.63
N ALA A 89 -3.72 0.98 7.52
CA ALA A 89 -4.82 0.03 7.37
C ALA A 89 -6.18 0.62 7.77
N CYS A 90 -6.19 1.43 8.83
CA CYS A 90 -7.40 2.10 9.34
C CYS A 90 -7.06 3.47 9.92
N GLN A 91 -8.09 4.32 10.00
CA GLN A 91 -7.97 5.65 10.59
C GLN A 91 -9.20 5.99 11.43
N ARG A 92 -9.03 6.89 12.40
CA ARG A 92 -10.12 7.47 13.18
C ARG A 92 -9.93 8.97 13.30
N HIS A 93 -11.03 9.69 13.32
CA HIS A 93 -11.08 11.13 13.47
C HIS A 93 -11.71 11.49 14.82
N ASP A 94 -11.35 12.65 15.35
CA ASP A 94 -11.98 13.23 16.52
C ASP A 94 -13.33 13.89 16.18
N GLN A 95 -14.00 14.43 17.18
CA GLN A 95 -15.30 15.11 17.00
C GLN A 95 -15.21 16.34 16.08
N ALA A 96 -14.03 16.92 15.92
CA ALA A 96 -13.78 18.04 15.00
C ALA A 96 -13.38 17.57 13.59
N GLY A 97 -13.45 16.26 13.30
CA GLY A 97 -13.07 15.68 12.01
C GLY A 97 -11.57 15.63 11.75
N ARG A 98 -10.72 15.80 12.78
CA ARG A 98 -9.26 15.75 12.62
C ARG A 98 -8.76 14.32 12.84
N LEU A 99 -7.77 13.91 12.04
CA LEU A 99 -7.11 12.61 12.21
C LEU A 99 -6.53 12.48 13.63
N SER A 100 -7.02 11.52 14.39
CA SER A 100 -6.68 11.33 15.80
C SER A 100 -5.99 10.00 16.08
N ARG A 101 -6.22 8.97 15.24
CA ARG A 101 -5.56 7.66 15.32
C ARG A 101 -5.39 7.07 13.94
N VAL A 102 -4.28 6.36 13.75
CA VAL A 102 -4.06 5.49 12.59
C VAL A 102 -3.75 4.08 13.09
N ALA A 103 -4.10 3.06 12.30
CA ALA A 103 -3.72 1.70 12.57
C ALA A 103 -2.84 1.15 11.46
N ILE A 104 -1.88 0.32 11.85
CA ILE A 104 -1.01 -0.42 10.95
C ILE A 104 -1.23 -1.90 11.25
N ASP A 105 -1.51 -2.67 10.21
CA ASP A 105 -1.62 -4.12 10.32
C ASP A 105 -0.30 -4.75 9.88
N ILE A 106 0.31 -5.49 10.77
CA ILE A 106 1.59 -6.17 10.56
C ILE A 106 1.36 -7.67 10.56
N LEU A 107 1.75 -8.33 9.47
CA LEU A 107 1.75 -9.79 9.39
C LEU A 107 2.84 -10.31 10.31
N ILE A 108 2.44 -11.03 11.36
CA ILE A 108 3.33 -11.73 12.29
C ILE A 108 3.42 -13.19 11.87
N CYS A 109 4.62 -13.69 11.60
CA CYS A 109 4.85 -15.07 11.15
C CYS A 109 4.28 -16.11 12.12
N GLY A 110 3.88 -17.24 11.59
CA GLY A 110 3.22 -18.33 12.30
C GLY A 110 1.84 -18.67 11.75
N VAL A 111 1.44 -18.06 10.64
CA VAL A 111 0.25 -18.43 9.88
C VAL A 111 0.54 -19.73 9.12
N GLU A 112 -0.45 -20.60 9.06
CA GLU A 112 -0.48 -21.98 8.60
C GLU A 112 0.55 -22.42 7.54
N PRO A 113 1.01 -23.72 7.56
CA PRO A 113 1.89 -24.28 6.54
C PRO A 113 1.26 -24.12 5.15
N GLY A 114 2.01 -23.50 4.21
CA GLY A 114 1.57 -23.26 2.83
C GLY A 114 1.32 -21.80 2.46
N VAL A 115 1.30 -20.89 3.42
CA VAL A 115 1.37 -19.46 3.14
C VAL A 115 2.83 -19.13 2.80
N THR A 116 3.09 -18.78 1.55
CA THR A 116 4.38 -18.25 1.10
C THR A 116 4.55 -16.86 1.72
N GLY A 117 5.00 -16.80 2.93
CA GLY A 117 5.27 -15.63 3.72
C GLY A 117 6.36 -15.96 4.71
N MET A 118 7.02 -14.98 5.25
CA MET A 118 8.19 -15.06 6.11
C MET A 118 8.15 -16.23 7.09
N THR A 119 9.15 -17.10 7.04
CA THR A 119 9.40 -18.08 8.11
C THR A 119 9.95 -17.37 9.35
N ALA A 120 9.86 -18.00 10.53
CA ALA A 120 10.39 -17.43 11.79
C ALA A 120 11.86 -16.99 11.72
N GLU A 121 12.64 -17.59 10.82
CA GLU A 121 14.05 -17.25 10.58
C GLU A 121 14.25 -15.90 9.86
N HIS A 122 13.20 -15.34 9.27
CA HIS A 122 13.22 -14.10 8.49
C HIS A 122 12.47 -12.95 9.19
N GLU A 123 12.24 -13.07 10.49
CA GLU A 123 11.55 -12.05 11.26
C GLU A 123 12.40 -10.78 11.38
N GLY A 124 12.00 -9.74 10.66
CA GLY A 124 12.65 -8.44 10.71
C GLY A 124 12.28 -7.64 11.98
N PRO A 125 12.98 -6.53 12.24
CA PRO A 125 12.76 -5.68 13.41
C PRO A 125 11.32 -5.20 13.58
N GLY A 126 10.60 -4.98 12.47
CA GLY A 126 9.19 -4.56 12.50
C GLY A 126 8.26 -5.62 13.07
N VAL A 127 8.45 -6.90 12.70
CA VAL A 127 7.67 -8.03 13.23
C VAL A 127 7.99 -8.23 14.71
N ASN A 128 9.27 -8.17 15.08
CA ASN A 128 9.70 -8.30 16.48
C ASN A 128 9.10 -7.19 17.36
N TRP A 129 9.08 -5.96 16.84
CA TRP A 129 8.43 -4.86 17.52
C TRP A 129 6.91 -5.07 17.64
N ALA A 130 6.24 -5.52 16.57
CA ALA A 130 4.81 -5.76 16.58
C ALA A 130 4.38 -6.83 17.60
N ARG A 131 5.17 -7.90 17.76
CA ARG A 131 4.92 -8.95 18.77
C ARG A 131 5.02 -8.44 20.21
N GLN A 132 5.87 -7.43 20.43
CA GLN A 132 6.14 -6.85 21.75
C GLN A 132 5.37 -5.56 22.00
N ALA A 133 4.66 -5.06 20.99
CA ALA A 133 3.93 -3.80 21.06
C ALA A 133 2.90 -3.82 22.18
N LYS A 134 2.94 -2.78 23.01
CA LYS A 134 1.99 -2.57 24.11
C LYS A 134 1.65 -1.10 24.22
N THR A 135 0.50 -0.81 24.78
CA THR A 135 0.05 0.56 25.05
C THR A 135 1.15 1.36 25.77
N GLY A 136 1.43 2.56 25.28
CA GLY A 136 2.47 3.43 25.75
C GLY A 136 3.82 3.28 25.04
N ALA A 137 4.04 2.22 24.27
CA ALA A 137 5.27 2.09 23.48
C ALA A 137 5.36 3.20 22.43
N SER A 138 6.57 3.73 22.23
CA SER A 138 6.85 4.84 21.33
C SER A 138 7.30 4.35 19.96
N CYS A 139 6.99 5.14 18.94
CA CYS A 139 7.52 5.02 17.58
C CYS A 139 7.49 6.37 16.89
N VAL A 140 8.23 6.51 15.79
CA VAL A 140 8.14 7.69 14.92
C VAL A 140 7.53 7.27 13.59
N MET A 141 6.52 7.99 13.14
CA MET A 141 5.92 7.83 11.83
C MET A 141 6.38 8.94 10.89
N LEU A 142 6.83 8.57 9.70
CA LEU A 142 7.05 9.49 8.60
C LEU A 142 5.87 9.35 7.64
N ALA A 143 5.17 10.45 7.40
CA ALA A 143 3.95 10.47 6.58
C ALA A 143 3.88 11.72 5.70
N PRO A 144 3.06 11.71 4.64
CA PRO A 144 2.76 12.91 3.89
C PRO A 144 2.32 14.04 4.82
N TRP A 145 2.91 15.22 4.64
CA TRP A 145 2.73 16.37 5.52
C TRP A 145 1.89 17.45 4.84
N ARG A 146 0.82 17.83 5.47
CA ARG A 146 -0.10 18.84 4.92
C ARG A 146 0.27 20.24 5.38
N GLY A 147 0.59 20.38 6.68
CA GLY A 147 0.99 21.67 7.24
C GLY A 147 -0.10 22.75 7.18
N TYR A 148 0.37 23.98 7.36
CA TYR A 148 -0.43 25.19 7.28
C TYR A 148 0.27 26.22 6.39
N ASP A 149 -0.50 27.12 5.78
CA ASP A 149 0.01 28.28 5.06
C ASP A 149 0.47 29.39 6.04
N ALA A 150 0.96 30.49 5.48
CA ALA A 150 1.41 31.64 6.27
C ALA A 150 0.26 32.35 7.04
N ALA A 151 -0.99 32.12 6.64
CA ALA A 151 -2.18 32.64 7.31
C ALA A 151 -2.72 31.69 8.39
N GLY A 152 -2.05 30.55 8.62
CA GLY A 152 -2.47 29.54 9.56
C GLY A 152 -3.65 28.69 9.09
N GLN A 153 -3.95 28.70 7.80
CA GLN A 153 -4.95 27.83 7.19
C GLN A 153 -4.30 26.52 6.74
N ARG A 154 -4.99 25.40 6.98
CA ARG A 154 -4.51 24.08 6.54
C ARG A 154 -4.42 24.02 5.02
N LEU A 155 -3.26 23.63 4.50
CA LEU A 155 -3.03 23.51 3.07
C LEU A 155 -3.98 22.47 2.45
N ALA A 156 -4.24 22.58 1.14
CA ALA A 156 -5.00 21.58 0.42
C ALA A 156 -4.28 20.22 0.43
N SER A 157 -5.05 19.15 0.41
CA SER A 157 -4.48 17.80 0.29
C SER A 157 -3.68 17.65 -1.00
N ALA A 158 -2.53 16.98 -0.90
CA ALA A 158 -1.68 16.64 -2.03
C ALA A 158 -1.68 15.12 -2.31
N LEU A 159 -2.50 14.33 -1.62
CA LEU A 159 -2.49 12.87 -1.75
C LEU A 159 -2.85 12.38 -3.16
N ASP A 160 -3.67 13.12 -3.90
CA ASP A 160 -4.01 12.79 -5.28
C ASP A 160 -2.98 13.30 -6.32
N GLN A 161 -1.95 14.02 -5.87
CA GLN A 161 -0.87 14.48 -6.74
C GLN A 161 0.22 13.42 -6.91
N CYS A 162 0.95 13.48 -8.03
CA CYS A 162 2.11 12.64 -8.27
C CYS A 162 3.10 12.70 -7.10
N GLY A 163 3.58 11.56 -6.68
CA GLY A 163 4.56 11.47 -5.59
C GLY A 163 4.02 11.72 -4.17
N SER A 164 2.71 11.73 -3.96
CA SER A 164 2.09 12.00 -2.65
C SER A 164 2.16 10.83 -1.63
N GLY A 165 2.75 9.70 -1.99
CA GLY A 165 2.74 8.49 -1.15
C GLY A 165 1.44 7.68 -1.22
N LEU A 166 0.51 8.10 -2.07
CA LEU A 166 -0.69 7.34 -2.40
C LEU A 166 -0.42 6.46 -3.61
N GLU A 167 -0.48 5.15 -3.43
CA GLU A 167 -0.09 4.21 -4.48
C GLU A 167 -1.30 3.68 -5.28
N TYR A 168 -2.48 3.65 -4.68
CA TYR A 168 -3.73 3.23 -5.32
C TYR A 168 -4.37 4.40 -6.08
N ARG A 169 -4.38 4.32 -7.43
CA ARG A 169 -4.88 5.38 -8.32
C ARG A 169 -5.63 4.81 -9.52
N PRO A 170 -6.84 4.30 -9.34
CA PRO A 170 -7.61 3.67 -10.43
C PRO A 170 -8.14 4.66 -11.48
N GLY A 171 -8.05 5.98 -11.25
CA GLY A 171 -8.57 6.98 -12.17
C GLY A 171 -10.04 6.76 -12.51
N ALA A 172 -10.37 6.69 -13.81
CA ALA A 172 -11.72 6.42 -14.30
C ALA A 172 -12.01 4.94 -14.57
N ALA A 173 -11.08 4.02 -14.24
CA ALA A 173 -11.25 2.59 -14.47
C ALA A 173 -12.51 2.06 -13.77
N LYS A 174 -13.31 1.26 -14.50
CA LYS A 174 -14.48 0.58 -13.97
C LYS A 174 -14.15 -0.82 -13.44
N GLN A 175 -13.09 -1.43 -13.98
CA GLN A 175 -12.57 -2.72 -13.56
C GLN A 175 -11.27 -2.52 -12.82
N VAL A 176 -11.16 -3.03 -11.60
CA VAL A 176 -9.99 -2.92 -10.74
C VAL A 176 -9.54 -4.31 -10.32
N VAL A 177 -8.27 -4.62 -10.58
CA VAL A 177 -7.68 -5.91 -10.22
C VAL A 177 -6.63 -5.67 -9.14
N LEU A 178 -6.81 -6.29 -7.97
CA LEU A 178 -5.91 -6.18 -6.82
C LEU A 178 -5.26 -7.54 -6.56
N LEU A 179 -3.95 -7.60 -6.69
CA LEU A 179 -3.17 -8.84 -6.56
C LEU A 179 -2.14 -8.70 -5.44
N GLY A 180 -2.10 -9.64 -4.50
CA GLY A 180 -1.14 -9.52 -3.42
C GLY A 180 -0.96 -10.76 -2.55
N ASP A 181 0.06 -10.72 -1.73
CA ASP A 181 0.28 -11.67 -0.63
C ASP A 181 -0.23 -11.11 0.71
N GLY A 182 0.08 -11.80 1.82
CA GLY A 182 -0.33 -11.35 3.15
C GLY A 182 0.19 -9.98 3.55
N THR A 183 1.34 -9.54 3.03
CA THR A 183 1.88 -8.21 3.33
C THR A 183 1.08 -7.10 2.64
N ALA A 184 0.42 -7.42 1.54
CA ALA A 184 -0.41 -6.52 0.75
C ALA A 184 -1.89 -6.48 1.22
N LEU A 185 -2.34 -7.49 1.99
CA LEU A 185 -3.72 -7.59 2.46
C LEU A 185 -4.24 -6.31 3.17
N PRO A 186 -3.47 -5.65 4.06
CA PRO A 186 -3.92 -4.41 4.70
C PRO A 186 -4.17 -3.27 3.72
N ALA A 187 -3.30 -3.12 2.70
CA ALA A 187 -3.45 -2.11 1.66
C ALA A 187 -4.69 -2.38 0.78
N ILE A 188 -4.88 -3.62 0.35
CA ILE A 188 -6.06 -4.05 -0.41
C ILE A 188 -7.34 -3.77 0.39
N ASN A 189 -7.36 -4.12 1.67
CA ASN A 189 -8.50 -3.86 2.54
C ASN A 189 -8.78 -2.35 2.68
N ALA A 190 -7.75 -1.52 2.84
CA ALA A 190 -7.89 -0.06 2.91
C ALA A 190 -8.45 0.53 1.60
N CYS A 191 -8.01 0.02 0.44
CA CYS A 191 -8.55 0.42 -0.86
C CYS A 191 -10.04 0.07 -0.98
N LEU A 192 -10.42 -1.16 -0.65
CA LEU A 192 -11.83 -1.61 -0.72
C LEU A 192 -12.73 -0.81 0.24
N HIS A 193 -12.28 -0.56 1.47
CA HIS A 193 -13.02 0.31 2.40
C HIS A 193 -13.21 1.72 1.88
N TYR A 194 -12.16 2.30 1.29
CA TYR A 194 -12.24 3.62 0.67
C TYR A 194 -13.29 3.63 -0.46
N GLU A 195 -13.23 2.66 -1.38
CA GLU A 195 -14.16 2.58 -2.51
C GLU A 195 -15.61 2.35 -2.05
N ALA A 196 -15.82 1.54 -1.01
CA ALA A 196 -17.13 1.35 -0.40
C ALA A 196 -17.69 2.66 0.20
N GLN A 197 -16.85 3.47 0.85
CA GLN A 197 -17.25 4.79 1.38
C GLN A 197 -17.60 5.78 0.26
N GLN A 198 -16.90 5.70 -0.87
CA GLN A 198 -17.20 6.51 -2.06
C GLN A 198 -18.45 6.03 -2.81
N LYS A 199 -19.04 4.89 -2.42
CA LYS A 199 -20.17 4.24 -3.12
C LYS A 199 -19.89 4.08 -4.62
N THR A 200 -18.70 3.63 -4.94
CA THR A 200 -18.23 3.46 -6.31
C THR A 200 -19.06 2.42 -7.06
N ASP A 201 -19.17 2.55 -8.36
CA ASP A 201 -19.74 1.56 -9.28
C ASP A 201 -18.68 0.64 -9.92
N ARG A 202 -17.46 0.64 -9.37
CA ARG A 202 -16.36 -0.21 -9.85
C ARG A 202 -16.56 -1.66 -9.46
N HIS A 203 -16.07 -2.53 -10.34
CA HIS A 203 -16.00 -3.97 -10.11
C HIS A 203 -14.56 -4.36 -9.73
N PHE A 204 -14.43 -5.17 -8.70
CA PHE A 204 -13.14 -5.58 -8.14
C PHE A 204 -12.92 -7.07 -8.33
N THR A 205 -11.76 -7.42 -8.90
CA THR A 205 -11.22 -8.77 -8.89
C THR A 205 -10.01 -8.82 -7.98
N VAL A 206 -10.06 -9.58 -6.90
CA VAL A 206 -8.98 -9.70 -5.91
C VAL A 206 -8.45 -11.12 -5.89
N VAL A 207 -7.14 -11.29 -6.05
CA VAL A 207 -6.46 -12.58 -5.90
C VAL A 207 -5.34 -12.47 -4.87
N LEU A 208 -5.45 -13.26 -3.80
CA LEU A 208 -4.52 -13.26 -2.68
C LEU A 208 -3.71 -14.55 -2.61
N SER A 209 -2.42 -14.44 -2.30
CA SER A 209 -1.62 -15.57 -1.84
C SER A 209 -1.84 -15.77 -0.35
N GLY A 210 -2.73 -16.69 0.00
CA GLY A 210 -3.05 -16.94 1.41
C GLY A 210 -4.24 -17.85 1.67
N PRO A 211 -4.64 -18.00 2.93
CA PRO A 211 -5.74 -18.87 3.31
C PRO A 211 -7.11 -18.29 2.91
N PRO A 212 -8.14 -19.14 2.72
CA PRO A 212 -9.49 -18.70 2.34
C PRO A 212 -10.12 -17.67 3.30
N THR A 213 -9.75 -17.68 4.57
CA THR A 213 -10.23 -16.73 5.58
C THR A 213 -9.93 -15.27 5.25
N TRP A 214 -8.91 -15.00 4.43
CA TRP A 214 -8.60 -13.64 3.96
C TRP A 214 -9.64 -13.14 2.94
N SER A 215 -10.20 -14.04 2.14
CA SER A 215 -11.32 -13.68 1.26
C SER A 215 -12.53 -13.22 2.06
N ASP A 216 -12.86 -13.94 3.13
CA ASP A 216 -14.01 -13.59 3.97
C ASP A 216 -13.79 -12.27 4.73
N TYR A 217 -12.55 -12.00 5.13
CA TYR A 217 -12.18 -10.71 5.71
C TYR A 217 -12.38 -9.55 4.73
N LEU A 218 -11.91 -9.66 3.50
CA LEU A 218 -12.05 -8.60 2.49
C LEU A 218 -13.50 -8.35 2.07
N LYS A 219 -14.35 -9.39 2.06
CA LYS A 219 -15.80 -9.23 1.80
C LYS A 219 -16.50 -8.33 2.82
N GLN A 220 -15.90 -8.15 4.01
CA GLN A 220 -16.43 -7.26 5.05
C GLN A 220 -16.05 -5.79 4.83
N ALA A 221 -15.27 -5.46 3.80
CA ALA A 221 -14.88 -4.09 3.49
C ALA A 221 -16.04 -3.16 3.07
N GLY A 222 -17.23 -3.73 2.81
CA GLY A 222 -18.44 -2.96 2.53
C GLY A 222 -18.68 -2.65 1.05
N VAL A 223 -17.85 -3.17 0.14
CA VAL A 223 -18.13 -3.18 -1.31
C VAL A 223 -19.32 -4.13 -1.58
N ALA A 224 -20.22 -3.74 -2.48
CA ALA A 224 -21.37 -4.56 -2.83
C ALA A 224 -20.92 -5.96 -3.34
N PRO A 225 -21.58 -7.06 -2.91
CA PRO A 225 -21.12 -8.42 -3.22
C PRO A 225 -21.08 -8.74 -4.73
N ASP A 226 -21.94 -8.14 -5.53
CA ASP A 226 -21.97 -8.26 -6.99
C ASP A 226 -20.86 -7.46 -7.69
N HIS A 227 -20.24 -6.54 -6.97
CA HIS A 227 -19.09 -5.75 -7.42
C HIS A 227 -17.74 -6.27 -6.90
N LEU A 228 -17.70 -7.31 -6.08
CA LEU A 228 -16.48 -7.81 -5.46
C LEU A 228 -16.31 -9.32 -5.64
N GLN A 229 -15.35 -9.71 -6.47
CA GLN A 229 -14.88 -11.08 -6.59
C GLN A 229 -13.54 -11.25 -5.87
N VAL A 230 -13.48 -12.12 -4.86
CA VAL A 230 -12.27 -12.39 -4.09
C VAL A 230 -11.94 -13.86 -4.12
N SER A 231 -10.68 -14.19 -4.42
CA SER A 231 -10.12 -15.52 -4.29
C SER A 231 -8.83 -15.47 -3.47
N ALA A 232 -8.65 -16.46 -2.59
CA ALA A 232 -7.41 -16.68 -1.87
C ALA A 232 -6.85 -18.04 -2.25
N VAL A 233 -5.54 -18.09 -2.55
CA VAL A 233 -4.87 -19.22 -3.17
C VAL A 233 -3.63 -19.57 -2.39
N SER A 234 -3.54 -20.80 -1.91
CA SER A 234 -2.40 -21.27 -1.11
C SER A 234 -1.18 -21.66 -1.96
N GLN A 235 -1.39 -22.06 -3.22
CA GLN A 235 -0.32 -22.47 -4.13
C GLN A 235 -0.58 -21.97 -5.54
N GLY A 236 0.49 -21.70 -6.31
CA GLY A 236 0.38 -21.26 -7.71
C GLY A 236 -0.31 -19.92 -7.90
N TRP A 237 -0.22 -19.03 -6.90
CA TRP A 237 -0.95 -17.78 -6.94
C TRP A 237 -0.48 -16.84 -8.07
N VAL A 238 0.82 -16.87 -8.43
CA VAL A 238 1.36 -16.04 -9.51
C VAL A 238 0.66 -16.33 -10.83
N GLU A 239 0.50 -17.61 -11.18
CA GLU A 239 -0.19 -18.04 -12.39
C GLU A 239 -1.68 -17.72 -12.32
N GLN A 240 -2.32 -17.93 -11.17
CA GLN A 240 -3.75 -17.63 -10.99
C GLN A 240 -4.01 -16.13 -11.01
N ALA A 241 -3.18 -15.34 -10.34
CA ALA A 241 -3.24 -13.88 -10.36
C ALA A 241 -3.07 -13.34 -11.78
N ALA A 242 -2.04 -13.83 -12.50
CA ALA A 242 -1.79 -13.43 -13.88
C ALA A 242 -2.95 -13.80 -14.81
N ARG A 243 -3.54 -14.99 -14.66
CA ARG A 243 -4.69 -15.43 -15.47
C ARG A 243 -5.93 -14.60 -15.18
N ALA A 244 -6.26 -14.34 -13.91
CA ALA A 244 -7.41 -13.53 -13.53
C ALA A 244 -7.30 -12.10 -14.09
N ALA A 245 -6.11 -11.51 -13.98
CA ALA A 245 -5.85 -10.19 -14.53
C ALA A 245 -5.91 -10.18 -16.07
N ALA A 246 -5.34 -11.21 -16.73
CA ALA A 246 -5.40 -11.36 -18.18
C ALA A 246 -6.85 -11.50 -18.67
N GLN A 247 -7.70 -12.24 -17.95
CA GLN A 247 -9.11 -12.38 -18.32
C GLN A 247 -9.83 -11.03 -18.30
N VAL A 248 -9.66 -10.24 -17.22
CA VAL A 248 -10.26 -8.90 -17.12
C VAL A 248 -9.78 -8.00 -18.27
N TRP A 249 -8.49 -8.07 -18.61
CA TRP A 249 -7.93 -7.30 -19.74
C TRP A 249 -8.49 -7.72 -21.08
N GLN A 250 -8.62 -9.04 -21.33
CA GLN A 250 -9.15 -9.59 -22.59
C GLN A 250 -10.64 -9.29 -22.75
N ASP A 251 -11.42 -9.39 -21.66
CA ASP A 251 -12.85 -9.06 -21.70
C ASP A 251 -13.04 -7.59 -22.06
N TRP A 252 -12.27 -6.70 -21.44
CA TRP A 252 -12.27 -5.28 -21.78
C TRP A 252 -11.83 -5.03 -23.24
N LEU A 253 -10.76 -5.70 -23.72
CA LEU A 253 -10.34 -5.58 -25.12
C LEU A 253 -11.40 -6.06 -26.09
N ALA A 254 -12.14 -7.12 -25.78
CA ALA A 254 -13.24 -7.60 -26.60
C ALA A 254 -14.37 -6.57 -26.70
N GLU A 255 -14.68 -5.88 -25.60
CA GLU A 255 -15.66 -4.79 -25.58
C GLU A 255 -15.19 -3.58 -26.41
N VAL A 256 -13.92 -3.22 -26.31
CA VAL A 256 -13.31 -2.03 -26.98
C VAL A 256 -12.91 -2.35 -28.42
N SER A 257 -12.55 -3.59 -28.78
CA SER A 257 -12.17 -4.00 -30.15
C SER A 257 -13.32 -3.80 -31.16
N ALA A 258 -14.56 -3.73 -30.67
CA ALA A 258 -15.67 -3.21 -31.46
C ALA A 258 -15.52 -1.72 -31.80
N LEU A 259 -14.55 -1.00 -31.22
CA LEU A 259 -14.35 0.46 -31.32
C LEU A 259 -12.99 0.89 -31.91
N GLY A 260 -12.05 -0.04 -32.26
CA GLY A 260 -10.75 0.27 -32.91
C GLY A 260 -9.55 0.15 -31.96
N GLY A 261 -8.65 -0.75 -32.26
CA GLY A 261 -7.71 -1.41 -31.35
C GLY A 261 -6.52 -0.63 -30.74
N VAL A 262 -5.87 -1.26 -29.75
CA VAL A 262 -4.73 -0.78 -28.96
C VAL A 262 -3.47 -1.62 -29.26
N GLY A 263 -2.29 -1.01 -29.36
CA GLY A 263 -1.00 -1.67 -29.63
C GLY A 263 -0.13 -1.87 -28.39
N GLY A 264 0.71 -2.91 -28.40
CA GLY A 264 1.61 -3.27 -27.28
C GLY A 264 2.85 -2.37 -27.14
N GLN A 265 3.42 -2.30 -25.93
CA GLN A 265 4.58 -1.48 -25.58
C GLN A 265 5.80 -2.29 -25.12
N ASP A 266 7.02 -1.77 -25.41
CA ASP A 266 8.29 -2.30 -24.93
C ASP A 266 8.57 -1.89 -23.46
N LEU A 267 9.03 -2.87 -22.65
CA LEU A 267 9.42 -2.64 -21.26
C LEU A 267 10.93 -2.47 -21.14
N PRO A 268 11.41 -1.53 -20.31
CA PRO A 268 12.82 -1.54 -19.90
C PRO A 268 13.15 -2.83 -19.16
N LYS A 269 14.38 -3.33 -19.38
CA LYS A 269 14.91 -4.47 -18.62
C LYS A 269 15.17 -3.99 -17.20
N LEU A 270 14.36 -4.45 -16.24
CA LEU A 270 14.60 -4.25 -14.81
C LEU A 270 15.43 -5.42 -14.29
N ASP A 271 16.54 -5.10 -13.63
CA ASP A 271 17.28 -6.07 -12.80
C ASP A 271 16.59 -6.17 -11.44
N VAL A 272 15.82 -7.25 -11.24
CA VAL A 272 15.06 -7.48 -9.98
C VAL A 272 15.99 -7.67 -8.79
N ASP A 273 17.28 -7.89 -8.99
CA ASP A 273 18.24 -8.12 -7.91
C ASP A 273 18.85 -6.83 -7.38
N THR A 274 18.93 -5.80 -8.18
CA THR A 274 19.54 -4.51 -7.83
C THR A 274 18.55 -3.34 -7.81
N ASP A 275 17.50 -3.39 -8.64
CA ASP A 275 16.56 -2.27 -8.80
C ASP A 275 15.38 -2.38 -7.81
N ILE A 276 14.96 -1.26 -7.26
CA ILE A 276 13.73 -1.18 -6.47
C ILE A 276 12.55 -1.37 -7.42
N LEU A 277 11.82 -2.49 -7.28
CA LEU A 277 10.60 -2.73 -8.04
C LEU A 277 9.45 -1.91 -7.43
N TRP A 278 9.34 -0.67 -7.86
CA TRP A 278 8.28 0.23 -7.45
C TRP A 278 7.89 1.12 -8.62
N GLU A 279 6.76 0.85 -9.22
CA GLU A 279 6.22 1.62 -10.34
C GLU A 279 4.72 1.84 -10.08
N THR A 280 4.30 3.09 -10.13
CA THR A 280 2.90 3.46 -9.91
C THR A 280 2.38 4.26 -11.09
N THR A 281 1.06 4.28 -11.29
CA THR A 281 0.42 4.94 -12.42
C THR A 281 0.45 6.47 -12.37
N THR A 282 1.15 7.06 -11.40
CA THR A 282 1.10 8.50 -11.10
C THR A 282 1.62 9.43 -12.19
N GLU A 283 2.66 9.00 -12.91
CA GLU A 283 3.26 9.85 -13.95
C GLU A 283 2.51 9.78 -15.28
N THR A 284 1.70 8.75 -15.43
CA THR A 284 1.12 8.37 -16.73
C THR A 284 -0.32 8.81 -16.92
N GLN A 285 -1.08 9.06 -15.84
CA GLN A 285 -2.45 9.57 -15.98
C GLN A 285 -2.52 11.01 -16.54
N ALA A 286 -1.51 11.83 -16.29
CA ALA A 286 -1.41 13.16 -16.92
C ALA A 286 -1.19 13.04 -18.45
N ASP A 287 -0.50 11.99 -18.90
CA ASP A 287 -0.25 11.69 -20.31
C ASP A 287 -1.45 10.98 -20.99
N LEU A 288 -2.33 10.34 -20.21
CA LEU A 288 -3.56 9.71 -20.72
C LEU A 288 -4.58 10.72 -21.28
N GLY A 289 -4.44 12.00 -20.98
CA GLY A 289 -5.35 13.05 -21.45
C GLY A 289 -5.49 13.18 -22.97
N GLN A 290 -4.66 12.48 -23.75
CA GLN A 290 -4.74 12.43 -25.21
C GLN A 290 -5.32 11.11 -25.77
N ASP A 291 -5.37 10.03 -24.96
CA ASP A 291 -5.91 8.74 -25.40
C ASP A 291 -7.16 8.37 -24.60
N GLN A 292 -8.31 8.86 -25.08
CA GLN A 292 -9.61 8.62 -24.45
C GLN A 292 -9.97 7.12 -24.36
N SER A 293 -9.37 6.27 -25.21
CA SER A 293 -9.65 4.83 -25.21
C SER A 293 -9.12 4.12 -23.94
N LEU A 294 -8.04 4.63 -23.34
CA LEU A 294 -7.43 4.05 -22.15
C LEU A 294 -7.96 4.61 -20.82
N THR A 295 -8.75 5.67 -20.85
CA THR A 295 -9.26 6.29 -19.60
C THR A 295 -10.18 5.37 -18.80
N GLN A 296 -10.86 4.43 -19.45
CA GLN A 296 -11.73 3.43 -18.82
C GLN A 296 -11.12 2.02 -18.80
N ALA A 297 -9.88 1.88 -19.24
CA ALA A 297 -9.19 0.59 -19.21
C ALA A 297 -9.06 0.06 -17.77
N PRO A 298 -9.03 -1.27 -17.58
CA PRO A 298 -8.84 -1.88 -16.28
C PRO A 298 -7.58 -1.38 -15.58
N TYR A 299 -7.68 -1.13 -14.29
CA TYR A 299 -6.54 -0.77 -13.45
C TYR A 299 -6.06 -1.99 -12.68
N PHE A 300 -4.74 -2.19 -12.66
CA PHE A 300 -4.09 -3.31 -11.99
C PHE A 300 -3.17 -2.79 -10.87
N TRP A 301 -3.32 -3.32 -9.69
CA TRP A 301 -2.50 -3.05 -8.53
C TRP A 301 -1.90 -4.35 -8.01
N VAL A 302 -0.57 -4.43 -7.94
CA VAL A 302 0.15 -5.66 -7.60
C VAL A 302 1.18 -5.36 -6.53
N ALA A 303 1.10 -6.02 -5.37
CA ALA A 303 2.07 -5.86 -4.30
C ALA A 303 2.36 -7.17 -3.56
N GLY A 304 3.58 -7.30 -3.02
CA GLY A 304 3.99 -8.48 -2.27
C GLY A 304 5.47 -8.80 -2.44
N GLU A 305 5.81 -10.08 -2.43
CA GLU A 305 7.18 -10.56 -2.63
C GLU A 305 7.72 -10.14 -4.01
N ARG A 306 8.93 -9.59 -4.02
CA ARG A 306 9.52 -8.91 -5.16
C ARG A 306 9.63 -9.76 -6.43
N SER A 307 10.09 -11.01 -6.31
CA SER A 307 10.26 -11.88 -7.46
C SER A 307 8.91 -12.30 -8.06
N GLN A 308 7.90 -12.46 -7.22
CA GLN A 308 6.54 -12.82 -7.62
C GLN A 308 5.85 -11.63 -8.32
N VAL A 309 5.96 -10.42 -7.76
CA VAL A 309 5.49 -9.19 -8.39
C VAL A 309 6.12 -8.99 -9.77
N ALA A 310 7.44 -9.20 -9.88
CA ALA A 310 8.16 -9.13 -11.16
C ALA A 310 7.68 -10.17 -12.17
N ALA A 311 7.35 -11.39 -11.72
CA ALA A 311 6.80 -12.44 -12.58
C ALA A 311 5.41 -12.04 -13.10
N ILE A 312 4.52 -11.55 -12.23
CA ILE A 312 3.18 -11.06 -12.62
C ILE A 312 3.31 -9.87 -13.59
N ARG A 313 4.16 -8.89 -13.29
CA ARG A 313 4.44 -7.76 -14.19
C ARG A 313 4.83 -8.21 -15.58
N ARG A 314 5.76 -9.19 -15.65
CA ARG A 314 6.24 -9.74 -16.92
C ARG A 314 5.11 -10.44 -17.70
N ALA A 315 4.26 -11.18 -17.02
CA ALA A 315 3.09 -11.80 -17.63
C ALA A 315 2.11 -10.77 -18.17
N LEU A 316 1.69 -9.79 -17.34
CA LEU A 316 0.71 -8.79 -17.73
C LEU A 316 1.19 -7.97 -18.93
N VAL A 317 2.38 -7.38 -18.84
CA VAL A 317 2.82 -6.41 -19.85
C VAL A 317 3.41 -7.10 -21.10
N ARG A 318 4.21 -8.19 -20.95
CA ARG A 318 4.86 -8.84 -22.10
C ARG A 318 4.03 -9.93 -22.77
N GLN A 319 3.30 -10.72 -21.97
CA GLN A 319 2.55 -11.84 -22.52
C GLN A 319 1.13 -11.44 -22.94
N TRP A 320 0.49 -10.55 -22.15
CA TRP A 320 -0.91 -10.17 -22.34
C TRP A 320 -1.08 -8.76 -22.94
N GLY A 321 0.00 -7.99 -23.10
CA GLY A 321 -0.04 -6.68 -23.73
C GLY A 321 -0.78 -5.60 -22.91
N VAL A 322 -0.91 -5.78 -21.58
CA VAL A 322 -1.48 -4.76 -20.71
C VAL A 322 -0.59 -3.51 -20.76
N ASP A 323 -1.21 -2.35 -20.99
CA ASP A 323 -0.46 -1.09 -20.99
C ASP A 323 0.10 -0.84 -19.58
N ARG A 324 1.42 -0.62 -19.47
CA ARG A 324 2.09 -0.39 -18.19
C ARG A 324 1.51 0.79 -17.41
N ARG A 325 0.90 1.75 -18.11
CA ARG A 325 0.22 2.91 -17.52
C ARG A 325 -1.03 2.53 -16.72
N GLN A 326 -1.53 1.32 -16.88
CA GLN A 326 -2.68 0.79 -16.15
C GLN A 326 -2.25 -0.05 -14.93
N VAL A 327 -0.95 -0.18 -14.65
CA VAL A 327 -0.47 -1.10 -13.62
C VAL A 327 0.44 -0.42 -12.63
N SER A 328 0.13 -0.59 -11.33
CA SER A 328 1.01 -0.28 -10.21
C SER A 328 1.66 -1.56 -9.69
N PHE A 329 3.00 -1.59 -9.62
CA PHE A 329 3.78 -2.74 -9.15
C PHE A 329 4.65 -2.35 -7.96
N MET A 330 4.51 -3.04 -6.83
CA MET A 330 5.22 -2.71 -5.60
C MET A 330 5.79 -3.97 -4.94
N GLY A 331 7.12 -4.09 -4.97
CA GLY A 331 7.84 -5.12 -4.21
C GLY A 331 7.94 -4.72 -2.74
N TYR A 332 7.09 -5.25 -1.89
CA TYR A 332 7.03 -4.89 -0.47
C TYR A 332 8.14 -5.55 0.35
N TRP A 333 8.56 -6.73 -0.04
CA TRP A 333 9.60 -7.49 0.64
C TRP A 333 10.33 -8.43 -0.31
N ARG A 334 11.45 -9.00 0.14
CA ARG A 334 12.26 -9.95 -0.62
C ARG A 334 12.58 -11.17 0.25
N ALA A 335 12.32 -12.36 -0.27
CA ALA A 335 12.68 -13.60 0.39
C ALA A 335 14.19 -13.68 0.64
N GLY A 336 14.58 -14.06 1.86
CA GLY A 336 15.99 -14.21 2.26
C GLY A 336 16.76 -12.91 2.55
N GLN A 337 16.11 -11.75 2.51
CA GLN A 337 16.72 -10.47 2.89
C GLN A 337 15.87 -9.75 3.92
N ALA A 338 16.43 -9.47 5.08
CA ALA A 338 15.88 -8.44 5.95
C ALA A 338 16.26 -7.08 5.33
N GLU A 339 15.27 -6.26 4.98
CA GLU A 339 15.55 -4.90 4.55
C GLU A 339 16.33 -4.16 5.64
N SER A 340 17.45 -3.55 5.23
CA SER A 340 18.36 -2.80 6.10
C SER A 340 17.79 -1.43 6.48
#